data_937eb5f7af0c9ad42d9b2ece407e7ad7
#
_entry.id   937eb5f7af0c9ad42d9b2ece407e7ad7
#
_cell.length_a   1.000
_cell.length_b   1.000
_cell.length_c   1.000
_cell.angle_alpha   90.00
_cell.angle_beta   90.00
_cell.angle_gamma   90.00
#
_symmetry.space_group_name_H-M   'P 1'
#
loop_
_entity.id
_entity.type
_entity.pdbx_description
1 polymer ?
#
loop_
_entity_poly.entity_id
_entity_poly.type
_entity_poly.pdbx_seq_one_letter_code
_entity_poly.pdbx_strand_id
1 'polypeptide(L)'
;MTLRATLTDALDRIGKRHSDRGLLITVDETQGANVSDLRALATAVQHLIREERNIAVAFAGLPGMTSSLLHDNVITFLRRAMPVELEDISLGLVSDAFEEVITANGGAITPEALQIATEATHGYPFMIQLVGYNIWRKASGSVIDAGAARAGVEAARIRLGGTVHEPAIEDLSSVDRTYLLAMAQDQGPSRTGDIAQRLGKDPQYAGRYRERLIQAGIIYPSAYGYVDFTIPYLRQWLQEHAATLVLGGD
;
A
#
# COMPACT_ATOMS: atom_id res chain seq x y z
N MET A 1 -19.99 0.27 29.98
CA MET A 1 -20.75 0.96 28.89
C MET A 1 -20.43 0.22 27.61
N THR A 2 -21.41 -0.19 26.83
CA THR A 2 -21.16 -0.92 25.56
C THR A 2 -20.81 0.06 24.43
N LEU A 3 -20.04 -0.39 23.45
CA LEU A 3 -19.70 0.42 22.26
C LEU A 3 -20.94 1.04 21.61
N ARG A 4 -22.02 0.24 21.43
CA ARG A 4 -23.29 0.73 20.88
C ARG A 4 -23.88 1.88 21.71
N ALA A 5 -23.89 1.76 23.05
CA ALA A 5 -24.38 2.82 23.91
C ALA A 5 -23.56 4.11 23.81
N THR A 6 -22.23 3.99 23.68
CA THR A 6 -21.34 5.14 23.44
C THR A 6 -21.65 5.84 22.12
N LEU A 7 -21.80 5.08 21.04
CA LEU A 7 -22.13 5.62 19.73
C LEU A 7 -23.54 6.27 19.70
N THR A 8 -24.52 5.66 20.39
CA THR A 8 -25.87 6.23 20.52
C THR A 8 -25.81 7.59 21.23
N ASP A 9 -25.12 7.69 22.36
CA ASP A 9 -24.97 8.95 23.10
C ASP A 9 -24.26 10.03 22.25
N ALA A 10 -23.22 9.64 21.51
CA ALA A 10 -22.55 10.56 20.57
C ALA A 10 -23.50 11.09 19.49
N LEU A 11 -24.27 10.21 18.86
CA LEU A 11 -25.26 10.59 17.84
C LEU A 11 -26.37 11.46 18.42
N ASP A 12 -26.85 11.20 19.64
CA ASP A 12 -27.85 12.03 20.32
C ASP A 12 -27.33 13.43 20.61
N ARG A 13 -26.06 13.55 21.01
CA ARG A 13 -25.40 14.86 21.20
C ARG A 13 -25.25 15.64 19.89
N ILE A 14 -24.88 14.94 18.81
CA ILE A 14 -24.78 15.56 17.47
C ILE A 14 -26.17 16.03 17.02
N GLY A 15 -27.17 15.16 17.08
CA GLY A 15 -28.54 15.47 16.64
C GLY A 15 -29.21 16.60 17.40
N LYS A 16 -28.92 16.77 18.71
CA LYS A 16 -29.39 17.91 19.51
C LYS A 16 -28.85 19.25 19.05
N ARG A 17 -27.64 19.27 18.45
CA ARG A 17 -26.98 20.49 17.98
C ARG A 17 -27.21 20.74 16.48
N HIS A 18 -27.27 19.66 15.71
CA HIS A 18 -27.30 19.70 14.25
C HIS A 18 -28.09 18.47 13.74
N SER A 19 -29.36 18.66 13.45
CA SER A 19 -30.28 17.57 13.04
C SER A 19 -29.94 16.93 11.69
N ASP A 20 -29.16 17.62 10.86
CA ASP A 20 -28.72 17.22 9.51
C ASP A 20 -27.35 16.52 9.49
N ARG A 21 -26.65 16.43 10.64
CA ARG A 21 -25.33 15.85 10.74
C ARG A 21 -25.37 14.41 11.26
N GLY A 22 -24.34 13.65 10.92
CA GLY A 22 -24.14 12.28 11.36
C GLY A 22 -22.72 12.03 11.89
N LEU A 23 -22.43 10.78 12.17
CA LEU A 23 -21.14 10.30 12.62
C LEU A 23 -20.50 9.46 11.52
N LEU A 24 -19.31 9.84 11.08
CA LEU A 24 -18.43 9.01 10.25
C LEU A 24 -17.32 8.43 11.14
N ILE A 25 -17.17 7.13 11.13
CA ILE A 25 -16.09 6.42 11.81
C ILE A 25 -15.14 5.91 10.72
N THR A 26 -13.86 6.24 10.83
CA THR A 26 -12.81 5.70 9.97
C THR A 26 -11.92 4.77 10.79
N VAL A 27 -11.63 3.60 10.26
CA VAL A 27 -10.70 2.62 10.86
C VAL A 27 -9.64 2.32 9.83
N ASP A 28 -8.43 2.77 10.10
CA ASP A 28 -7.25 2.53 9.27
C ASP A 28 -6.43 1.36 9.80
N GLU A 29 -5.56 0.79 8.96
CA GLU A 29 -4.66 -0.32 9.31
C GLU A 29 -5.41 -1.51 9.94
N THR A 30 -6.53 -1.91 9.33
CA THR A 30 -7.41 -2.96 9.88
C THR A 30 -6.72 -4.29 10.10
N GLN A 31 -5.58 -4.57 9.43
CA GLN A 31 -4.77 -5.77 9.64
C GLN A 31 -4.10 -5.80 11.03
N GLY A 32 -3.85 -4.66 11.65
CA GLY A 32 -3.34 -4.55 13.02
C GLY A 32 -4.41 -4.63 14.10
N ALA A 33 -5.69 -4.58 13.73
CA ALA A 33 -6.80 -4.57 14.67
C ALA A 33 -7.23 -5.99 15.07
N ASN A 34 -7.75 -6.12 16.30
CA ASN A 34 -8.35 -7.38 16.72
C ASN A 34 -9.66 -7.63 15.98
N VAL A 35 -9.79 -8.80 15.36
CA VAL A 35 -10.98 -9.19 14.57
C VAL A 35 -12.27 -9.13 15.40
N SER A 36 -12.20 -9.46 16.72
CA SER A 36 -13.38 -9.37 17.59
C SER A 36 -13.85 -7.93 17.78
N ASP A 37 -12.93 -6.97 17.83
CA ASP A 37 -13.24 -5.55 18.00
C ASP A 37 -13.82 -4.96 16.71
N LEU A 38 -13.28 -5.34 15.56
CA LEU A 38 -13.84 -5.00 14.25
C LEU A 38 -15.26 -5.55 14.10
N ARG A 39 -15.52 -6.80 14.54
CA ARG A 39 -16.86 -7.39 14.57
C ARG A 39 -17.80 -6.62 15.49
N ALA A 40 -17.34 -6.25 16.68
CA ALA A 40 -18.17 -5.49 17.63
C ALA A 40 -18.55 -4.11 17.07
N LEU A 41 -17.59 -3.41 16.44
CA LEU A 41 -17.84 -2.13 15.79
C LEU A 41 -18.84 -2.29 14.64
N ALA A 42 -18.59 -3.22 13.74
CA ALA A 42 -19.45 -3.47 12.58
C ALA A 42 -20.89 -3.85 13.01
N THR A 43 -21.04 -4.68 14.04
CA THR A 43 -22.35 -5.04 14.60
C THR A 43 -23.06 -3.83 15.22
N ALA A 44 -22.34 -2.99 15.97
CA ALA A 44 -22.90 -1.78 16.55
C ALA A 44 -23.40 -0.80 15.47
N VAL A 45 -22.59 -0.58 14.43
CA VAL A 45 -22.96 0.26 13.26
C VAL A 45 -24.16 -0.32 12.54
N GLN A 46 -24.22 -1.63 12.30
CA GLN A 46 -25.37 -2.28 11.66
C GLN A 46 -26.67 -2.04 12.43
N HIS A 47 -26.63 -2.14 13.77
CA HIS A 47 -27.82 -1.86 14.59
C HIS A 47 -28.26 -0.40 14.47
N LEU A 48 -27.32 0.54 14.52
CA LEU A 48 -27.62 1.97 14.41
C LEU A 48 -28.17 2.35 13.03
N ILE A 49 -27.67 1.74 11.96
CA ILE A 49 -28.22 1.92 10.60
C ILE A 49 -29.67 1.39 10.52
N ARG A 50 -29.96 0.24 11.14
CA ARG A 50 -31.34 -0.29 11.20
C ARG A 50 -32.31 0.58 11.99
N GLU A 51 -31.78 1.36 12.93
CA GLU A 51 -32.51 2.36 13.72
C GLU A 51 -32.57 3.72 13.01
N GLU A 52 -32.22 3.76 11.72
CA GLU A 52 -32.21 4.96 10.87
C GLU A 52 -31.34 6.10 11.42
N ARG A 53 -30.31 5.75 12.21
CA ARG A 53 -29.36 6.73 12.74
C ARG A 53 -28.40 7.16 11.62
N ASN A 54 -28.06 8.43 11.59
CA ASN A 54 -27.13 8.99 10.61
C ASN A 54 -25.68 8.65 10.97
N ILE A 55 -25.25 7.44 10.61
CA ILE A 55 -23.92 6.91 10.87
C ILE A 55 -23.37 6.20 9.63
N ALA A 56 -22.06 6.37 9.38
CA ALA A 56 -21.31 5.64 8.37
C ALA A 56 -19.99 5.15 8.94
N VAL A 57 -19.43 4.11 8.33
CA VAL A 57 -18.10 3.59 8.68
C VAL A 57 -17.30 3.35 7.40
N ALA A 58 -16.02 3.69 7.43
CA ALA A 58 -15.06 3.34 6.38
C ALA A 58 -13.91 2.55 7.02
N PHE A 59 -13.58 1.41 6.41
CA PHE A 59 -12.45 0.59 6.77
C PHE A 59 -11.37 0.71 5.71
N ALA A 60 -10.13 0.91 6.11
CA ALA A 60 -8.96 0.86 5.24
C ALA A 60 -7.96 -0.18 5.76
N GLY A 61 -7.28 -0.85 4.86
CA GLY A 61 -6.30 -1.88 5.20
C GLY A 61 -5.83 -2.65 3.98
N LEU A 62 -4.93 -3.59 4.19
CA LEU A 62 -4.40 -4.45 3.14
C LEU A 62 -5.50 -5.33 2.49
N PRO A 63 -5.37 -5.66 1.20
CA PRO A 63 -6.38 -6.41 0.44
C PRO A 63 -6.82 -7.73 1.10
N GLY A 64 -5.87 -8.47 1.70
CA GLY A 64 -6.15 -9.74 2.37
C GLY A 64 -7.07 -9.58 3.59
N MET A 65 -6.88 -8.54 4.40
CA MET A 65 -7.76 -8.27 5.55
C MET A 65 -9.13 -7.78 5.10
N THR A 66 -9.19 -6.89 4.12
CA THR A 66 -10.46 -6.41 3.57
C THR A 66 -11.27 -7.58 3.03
N SER A 67 -10.64 -8.49 2.28
CA SER A 67 -11.27 -9.71 1.80
C SER A 67 -11.78 -10.59 2.95
N SER A 68 -10.99 -10.81 4.00
CA SER A 68 -11.38 -11.64 5.16
C SER A 68 -12.56 -11.05 5.92
N LEU A 69 -12.62 -9.73 6.10
CA LEU A 69 -13.76 -9.04 6.70
C LEU A 69 -15.04 -9.17 5.87
N LEU A 70 -14.94 -9.05 4.54
CA LEU A 70 -16.08 -9.20 3.63
C LEU A 70 -16.60 -10.64 3.59
N HIS A 71 -15.76 -11.65 3.81
CA HIS A 71 -16.14 -13.06 3.84
C HIS A 71 -16.52 -13.55 5.25
N ASP A 72 -16.45 -12.72 6.28
CA ASP A 72 -16.83 -13.08 7.63
C ASP A 72 -18.34 -13.40 7.72
N ASN A 73 -18.67 -14.58 8.23
CA ASN A 73 -20.07 -15.04 8.32
C ASN A 73 -20.89 -14.29 9.38
N VAL A 74 -20.23 -13.61 10.32
CA VAL A 74 -20.91 -12.84 11.39
C VAL A 74 -21.26 -11.44 10.92
N ILE A 75 -20.46 -10.87 9.99
CA ILE A 75 -20.60 -9.48 9.55
C ILE A 75 -21.09 -9.43 8.08
N THR A 76 -22.09 -10.20 7.77
CA THR A 76 -22.60 -10.31 6.39
C THR A 76 -23.07 -8.99 5.77
N PHE A 77 -23.40 -7.98 6.58
CA PHE A 77 -23.81 -6.69 6.06
C PHE A 77 -22.66 -5.91 5.41
N LEU A 78 -21.39 -6.15 5.80
CA LEU A 78 -20.24 -5.53 5.17
C LEU A 78 -20.07 -5.93 3.70
N ARG A 79 -20.65 -7.06 3.27
CA ARG A 79 -20.71 -7.45 1.84
C ARG A 79 -21.47 -6.44 0.97
N ARG A 80 -22.21 -5.52 1.58
CA ARG A 80 -22.90 -4.42 0.90
C ARG A 80 -22.11 -3.11 0.94
N ALA A 81 -20.96 -3.11 1.61
CA ALA A 81 -20.06 -1.97 1.58
C ALA A 81 -19.52 -1.78 0.16
N MET A 82 -19.30 -0.56 -0.21
CA MET A 82 -18.68 -0.21 -1.50
C MET A 82 -17.17 -0.42 -1.38
N PRO A 83 -16.59 -1.39 -2.08
CA PRO A 83 -15.14 -1.55 -2.11
C PRO A 83 -14.52 -0.43 -2.94
N VAL A 84 -13.42 0.13 -2.46
CA VAL A 84 -12.60 1.08 -3.18
C VAL A 84 -11.17 0.53 -3.16
N GLU A 85 -10.64 0.22 -4.32
CA GLU A 85 -9.24 -0.15 -4.47
C GLU A 85 -8.42 1.11 -4.80
N LEU A 86 -7.38 1.34 -3.99
CA LEU A 86 -6.44 2.43 -4.23
C LEU A 86 -5.32 1.89 -5.12
N GLU A 87 -5.29 2.39 -6.35
CA GLU A 87 -4.28 2.04 -7.35
C GLU A 87 -3.14 3.08 -7.34
N ASP A 88 -2.07 2.77 -8.09
CA ASP A 88 -1.00 3.73 -8.34
C ASP A 88 -1.55 4.99 -9.05
N ILE A 89 -0.99 6.14 -8.71
CA ILE A 89 -1.40 7.42 -9.27
C ILE A 89 -0.86 7.52 -10.71
N SER A 90 -1.71 7.93 -11.66
CA SER A 90 -1.27 8.09 -13.05
C SER A 90 -0.10 9.07 -13.17
N LEU A 91 0.89 8.75 -13.99
CA LEU A 91 2.08 9.59 -14.15
C LEU A 91 1.76 11.01 -14.63
N GLY A 92 0.67 11.19 -15.38
CA GLY A 92 0.19 12.53 -15.76
C GLY A 92 -0.17 13.37 -14.53
N LEU A 93 -0.96 12.83 -13.61
CA LEU A 93 -1.31 13.53 -12.36
C LEU A 93 -0.10 13.76 -11.46
N VAL A 94 0.87 12.85 -11.44
CA VAL A 94 2.12 13.04 -10.69
C VAL A 94 2.92 14.19 -11.29
N SER A 95 3.03 14.27 -12.61
CA SER A 95 3.72 15.35 -13.31
C SER A 95 3.09 16.71 -12.98
N ASP A 96 1.77 16.81 -13.13
CA ASP A 96 1.02 18.05 -12.82
C ASP A 96 1.21 18.47 -11.37
N ALA A 97 1.13 17.51 -10.43
CA ALA A 97 1.34 17.79 -9.00
C ALA A 97 2.77 18.27 -8.67
N PHE A 98 3.79 17.69 -9.29
CA PHE A 98 5.17 18.16 -9.11
C PHE A 98 5.34 19.59 -9.63
N GLU A 99 4.86 19.88 -10.83
CA GLU A 99 4.96 21.21 -11.41
C GLU A 99 4.21 22.25 -10.58
N GLU A 100 2.97 21.94 -10.17
CA GLU A 100 2.14 22.81 -9.33
C GLU A 100 2.82 23.11 -7.98
N VAL A 101 3.23 22.06 -7.25
CA VAL A 101 3.83 22.23 -5.92
C VAL A 101 5.15 22.98 -5.98
N ILE A 102 6.02 22.68 -6.94
CA ILE A 102 7.31 23.35 -7.13
C ILE A 102 7.09 24.82 -7.45
N THR A 103 6.20 25.13 -8.38
CA THR A 103 5.90 26.51 -8.79
C THR A 103 5.25 27.32 -7.67
N ALA A 104 4.29 26.73 -6.94
CA ALA A 104 3.63 27.39 -5.80
C ALA A 104 4.59 27.74 -4.67
N ASN A 105 5.73 27.03 -4.56
CA ASN A 105 6.78 27.33 -3.59
C ASN A 105 7.95 28.16 -4.15
N GLY A 106 7.76 28.82 -5.30
CA GLY A 106 8.72 29.75 -5.89
C GLY A 106 9.89 29.06 -6.61
N GLY A 107 9.79 27.77 -6.90
CA GLY A 107 10.75 27.02 -7.70
C GLY A 107 10.34 26.86 -9.15
N ALA A 108 11.23 26.26 -9.94
CA ALA A 108 10.96 25.82 -11.29
C ALA A 108 11.60 24.44 -11.51
N ILE A 109 11.04 23.68 -12.43
CA ILE A 109 11.58 22.37 -12.83
C ILE A 109 11.70 22.32 -14.34
N THR A 110 12.85 21.84 -14.84
CA THR A 110 12.99 21.69 -16.29
C THR A 110 12.15 20.51 -16.82
N PRO A 111 11.69 20.53 -18.09
CA PRO A 111 10.88 19.42 -18.64
C PRO A 111 11.58 18.06 -18.52
N GLU A 112 12.90 17.99 -18.76
CA GLU A 112 13.68 16.75 -18.59
C GLU A 112 13.71 16.29 -17.11
N ALA A 113 13.89 17.21 -16.17
CA ALA A 113 13.89 16.88 -14.74
C ALA A 113 12.51 16.41 -14.28
N LEU A 114 11.44 17.03 -14.78
CA LEU A 114 10.06 16.65 -14.48
C LEU A 114 9.77 15.23 -14.98
N GLN A 115 10.18 14.91 -16.19
CA GLN A 115 10.04 13.56 -16.76
C GLN A 115 10.79 12.53 -15.90
N ILE A 116 12.08 12.76 -15.60
CA ILE A 116 12.90 11.88 -14.76
C ILE A 116 12.26 11.65 -13.39
N ALA A 117 11.81 12.72 -12.74
CA ALA A 117 11.19 12.64 -11.43
C ALA A 117 9.87 11.88 -11.47
N THR A 118 9.01 12.16 -12.45
CA THR A 118 7.71 11.54 -12.60
C THR A 118 7.83 10.04 -12.87
N GLU A 119 8.63 9.64 -13.85
CA GLU A 119 8.83 8.23 -14.22
C GLU A 119 9.38 7.41 -13.05
N ALA A 120 10.30 7.99 -12.28
CA ALA A 120 10.90 7.33 -11.13
C ALA A 120 9.92 7.02 -9.99
N THR A 121 8.75 7.64 -9.96
CA THR A 121 7.75 7.35 -8.92
C THR A 121 6.99 6.05 -9.16
N HIS A 122 6.90 5.61 -10.41
CA HIS A 122 6.00 4.54 -10.85
C HIS A 122 4.53 4.76 -10.45
N GLY A 123 4.14 5.98 -10.04
CA GLY A 123 2.82 6.28 -9.48
C GLY A 123 2.63 5.88 -8.01
N TYR A 124 3.63 5.28 -7.39
CA TYR A 124 3.57 4.82 -6.01
C TYR A 124 3.56 6.02 -5.02
N PRO A 125 2.50 6.20 -4.20
CA PRO A 125 2.30 7.41 -3.40
C PRO A 125 3.49 7.78 -2.51
N PHE A 126 4.10 6.81 -1.83
CA PHE A 126 5.24 7.07 -0.96
C PHE A 126 6.48 7.48 -1.77
N MET A 127 6.69 6.89 -2.95
CA MET A 127 7.81 7.27 -3.81
C MET A 127 7.63 8.68 -4.40
N ILE A 128 6.39 9.10 -4.69
CA ILE A 128 6.09 10.47 -5.11
C ILE A 128 6.61 11.48 -4.07
N GLN A 129 6.30 11.24 -2.80
CA GLN A 129 6.77 12.10 -1.71
C GLN A 129 8.29 12.06 -1.56
N LEU A 130 8.90 10.88 -1.62
CA LEU A 130 10.35 10.73 -1.52
C LEU A 130 11.08 11.45 -2.66
N VAL A 131 10.62 11.25 -3.90
CA VAL A 131 11.21 11.91 -5.07
C VAL A 131 11.04 13.42 -4.95
N GLY A 132 9.82 13.92 -4.73
CA GLY A 132 9.55 15.35 -4.60
C GLY A 132 10.43 16.02 -3.56
N TYR A 133 10.52 15.42 -2.36
CA TYR A 133 11.38 15.93 -1.28
C TYR A 133 12.86 15.95 -1.67
N ASN A 134 13.37 14.88 -2.28
CA ASN A 134 14.80 14.77 -2.58
C ASN A 134 15.23 15.62 -3.78
N ILE A 135 14.42 15.72 -4.85
CA ILE A 135 14.75 16.60 -5.99
C ILE A 135 14.79 18.06 -5.56
N TRP A 136 13.83 18.50 -4.70
CA TRP A 136 13.83 19.82 -4.12
C TRP A 136 15.11 20.11 -3.34
N ARG A 137 15.55 19.19 -2.51
CA ARG A 137 16.79 19.34 -1.70
C ARG A 137 18.07 19.29 -2.52
N LYS A 138 18.06 18.72 -3.71
CA LYS A 138 19.22 18.63 -4.61
C LYS A 138 19.28 19.80 -5.60
N ALA A 139 18.22 20.61 -5.67
CA ALA A 139 18.18 21.80 -6.53
C ALA A 139 19.30 22.79 -6.17
N SER A 140 19.91 23.39 -7.18
CA SER A 140 20.85 24.50 -7.03
C SER A 140 20.08 25.80 -7.24
N GLY A 141 19.73 26.47 -6.14
CA GLY A 141 18.86 27.65 -6.18
C GLY A 141 17.38 27.27 -6.35
N SER A 142 16.65 28.02 -7.19
CA SER A 142 15.21 27.84 -7.38
C SER A 142 14.84 26.91 -8.56
N VAL A 143 15.83 26.39 -9.29
CA VAL A 143 15.57 25.55 -10.49
C VAL A 143 16.05 24.12 -10.25
N ILE A 144 15.15 23.16 -10.49
CA ILE A 144 15.45 21.73 -10.49
C ILE A 144 15.81 21.34 -11.93
N ASP A 145 17.05 21.03 -12.18
CA ASP A 145 17.56 20.52 -13.46
C ASP A 145 17.62 18.99 -13.47
N ALA A 146 17.96 18.40 -14.60
CA ALA A 146 18.07 16.95 -14.79
C ALA A 146 19.13 16.32 -13.85
N GLY A 147 20.21 17.03 -13.53
CA GLY A 147 21.24 16.55 -12.59
C GLY A 147 20.70 16.44 -11.18
N ALA A 148 20.02 17.48 -10.70
CA ALA A 148 19.33 17.49 -9.42
C ALA A 148 18.24 16.40 -9.34
N ALA A 149 17.46 16.22 -10.44
CA ALA A 149 16.45 15.18 -10.52
C ALA A 149 17.04 13.77 -10.39
N ARG A 150 18.10 13.44 -11.16
CA ARG A 150 18.76 12.13 -11.06
C ARG A 150 19.34 11.89 -9.65
N ALA A 151 20.02 12.88 -9.07
CA ALA A 151 20.59 12.76 -7.72
C ALA A 151 19.48 12.64 -6.64
N GLY A 152 18.36 13.32 -6.82
CA GLY A 152 17.20 13.22 -5.94
C GLY A 152 16.51 11.87 -6.02
N VAL A 153 16.32 11.35 -7.22
CA VAL A 153 15.74 10.01 -7.46
C VAL A 153 16.60 8.92 -6.80
N GLU A 154 17.93 8.99 -6.97
CA GLU A 154 18.81 8.00 -6.36
C GLU A 154 18.75 8.06 -4.82
N ALA A 155 18.73 9.25 -4.24
CA ALA A 155 18.56 9.42 -2.80
C ALA A 155 17.16 8.90 -2.32
N ALA A 156 16.12 9.08 -3.13
CA ALA A 156 14.80 8.55 -2.86
C ALA A 156 14.78 7.01 -2.87
N ARG A 157 15.43 6.38 -3.86
CA ARG A 157 15.55 4.91 -3.96
C ARG A 157 16.27 4.30 -2.75
N ILE A 158 17.41 4.87 -2.36
CA ILE A 158 18.15 4.44 -1.17
C ILE A 158 17.26 4.51 0.07
N ARG A 159 16.54 5.63 0.24
CA ARG A 159 15.63 5.80 1.38
C ARG A 159 14.46 4.83 1.35
N LEU A 160 13.87 4.56 0.18
CA LEU A 160 12.83 3.56 0.02
C LEU A 160 13.33 2.18 0.47
N GLY A 161 14.57 1.82 0.12
CA GLY A 161 15.23 0.60 0.57
C GLY A 161 15.17 0.39 2.07
N GLY A 162 15.68 1.35 2.84
CA GLY A 162 15.73 1.24 4.30
C GLY A 162 14.39 1.46 5.02
N THR A 163 13.44 2.21 4.40
CA THR A 163 12.17 2.53 5.07
C THR A 163 11.00 1.62 4.70
N VAL A 164 11.06 0.96 3.55
CA VAL A 164 9.97 0.13 3.03
C VAL A 164 10.43 -1.28 2.68
N HIS A 165 11.49 -1.43 1.86
CA HIS A 165 11.90 -2.75 1.40
C HIS A 165 12.43 -3.62 2.54
N GLU A 166 13.37 -3.10 3.33
CA GLU A 166 13.99 -3.84 4.43
C GLU A 166 12.95 -4.30 5.46
N PRO A 167 12.09 -3.42 6.04
CA PRO A 167 11.04 -3.87 6.96
C PRO A 167 10.06 -4.86 6.34
N ALA A 168 9.64 -4.64 5.08
CA ALA A 168 8.71 -5.53 4.40
C ALA A 168 9.27 -6.96 4.21
N ILE A 169 10.61 -7.11 4.15
CA ILE A 169 11.29 -8.40 3.98
C ILE A 169 11.66 -9.03 5.32
N GLU A 170 11.97 -8.23 6.35
CA GLU A 170 12.35 -8.73 7.67
C GLU A 170 11.27 -9.58 8.33
N ASP A 171 10.01 -9.20 8.18
CA ASP A 171 8.85 -9.89 8.77
C ASP A 171 8.49 -11.20 8.02
N LEU A 172 9.13 -11.48 6.88
CA LEU A 172 8.83 -12.65 6.06
C LEU A 172 9.61 -13.89 6.53
N SER A 173 8.98 -15.06 6.37
CA SER A 173 9.68 -16.33 6.59
C SER A 173 10.81 -16.54 5.58
N SER A 174 11.78 -17.41 5.91
CA SER A 174 12.89 -17.76 5.00
C SER A 174 12.40 -18.28 3.64
N VAL A 175 11.29 -19.03 3.62
CA VAL A 175 10.71 -19.55 2.37
C VAL A 175 10.05 -18.45 1.55
N ASP A 176 9.39 -17.47 2.17
CA ASP A 176 8.85 -16.31 1.46
C ASP A 176 9.96 -15.50 0.81
N ARG A 177 11.05 -15.24 1.57
CA ARG A 177 12.23 -14.55 1.04
C ARG A 177 12.83 -15.30 -0.15
N THR A 178 12.93 -16.62 -0.05
CA THR A 178 13.43 -17.47 -1.17
C THR A 178 12.49 -17.38 -2.39
N TYR A 179 11.17 -17.31 -2.18
CA TYR A 179 10.20 -17.11 -3.25
C TYR A 179 10.43 -15.76 -3.96
N LEU A 180 10.59 -14.67 -3.21
CA LEU A 180 10.85 -13.34 -3.76
C LEU A 180 12.22 -13.26 -4.48
N LEU A 181 13.24 -13.93 -3.96
CA LEU A 181 14.55 -14.02 -4.63
C LEU A 181 14.46 -14.81 -5.94
N ALA A 182 13.61 -15.85 -6.00
CA ALA A 182 13.35 -16.56 -7.25
C ALA A 182 12.62 -15.67 -8.28
N MET A 183 11.68 -14.82 -7.84
CA MET A 183 11.05 -13.82 -8.70
C MET A 183 12.03 -12.74 -9.18
N ALA A 184 12.94 -12.30 -8.31
CA ALA A 184 13.88 -11.23 -8.63
C ALA A 184 14.87 -11.60 -9.76
N GLN A 185 14.97 -12.88 -10.17
CA GLN A 185 15.78 -13.31 -11.31
C GLN A 185 15.17 -12.88 -12.67
N ASP A 186 13.87 -12.58 -12.73
CA ASP A 186 13.20 -12.12 -13.94
C ASP A 186 13.34 -10.60 -14.10
N GLN A 187 13.27 -10.09 -15.34
CA GLN A 187 13.33 -8.65 -15.63
C GLN A 187 11.93 -7.99 -15.62
N GLY A 188 10.87 -8.77 -15.44
CA GLY A 188 9.47 -8.36 -15.41
C GLY A 188 8.62 -9.36 -14.65
N PRO A 189 7.30 -9.41 -14.88
CA PRO A 189 6.43 -10.35 -14.21
C PRO A 189 6.91 -11.79 -14.28
N SER A 190 6.91 -12.48 -13.16
CA SER A 190 7.40 -13.85 -13.02
C SER A 190 6.27 -14.85 -13.24
N ARG A 191 6.52 -15.89 -14.03
CA ARG A 191 5.58 -16.98 -14.21
C ARG A 191 5.61 -17.90 -12.98
N THR A 192 4.46 -18.19 -12.40
CA THR A 192 4.37 -18.99 -11.15
C THR A 192 4.95 -20.38 -11.27
N GLY A 193 4.87 -21.00 -12.47
CA GLY A 193 5.49 -22.30 -12.75
C GLY A 193 7.03 -22.25 -12.73
N ASP A 194 7.61 -21.18 -13.26
CA ASP A 194 9.06 -21.01 -13.29
C ASP A 194 9.63 -20.75 -11.89
N ILE A 195 8.87 -20.00 -11.06
CA ILE A 195 9.20 -19.82 -9.65
C ILE A 195 9.21 -21.17 -8.92
N ALA A 196 8.18 -22.01 -9.10
CA ALA A 196 8.11 -23.33 -8.50
C ALA A 196 9.31 -24.22 -8.90
N GLN A 197 9.70 -24.16 -10.18
CA GLN A 197 10.87 -24.89 -10.70
C GLN A 197 12.17 -24.39 -10.04
N ARG A 198 12.37 -23.07 -9.93
CA ARG A 198 13.56 -22.48 -9.26
C ARG A 198 13.65 -22.86 -7.78
N LEU A 199 12.50 -22.99 -7.13
CA LEU A 199 12.42 -23.45 -5.74
C LEU A 199 12.63 -24.96 -5.58
N GLY A 200 12.62 -25.74 -6.66
CA GLY A 200 12.67 -27.21 -6.61
C GLY A 200 11.43 -27.79 -5.91
N LYS A 201 10.28 -27.15 -6.01
CA LYS A 201 9.03 -27.51 -5.33
C LYS A 201 7.91 -27.69 -6.34
N ASP A 202 6.87 -28.46 -5.94
CA ASP A 202 5.67 -28.59 -6.75
C ASP A 202 4.86 -27.27 -6.81
N PRO A 203 4.02 -27.10 -7.84
CA PRO A 203 3.23 -25.89 -8.01
C PRO A 203 2.25 -25.59 -6.85
N GLN A 204 1.74 -26.64 -6.17
CA GLN A 204 0.82 -26.48 -5.05
C GLN A 204 1.54 -25.92 -3.81
N TYR A 205 2.77 -26.37 -3.57
CA TYR A 205 3.62 -25.80 -2.52
C TYR A 205 3.92 -24.33 -2.79
N ALA A 206 4.40 -23.99 -3.98
CA ALA A 206 4.69 -22.60 -4.37
C ALA A 206 3.43 -21.72 -4.33
N GLY A 207 2.27 -22.28 -4.68
CA GLY A 207 0.98 -21.57 -4.65
C GLY A 207 0.59 -21.03 -3.27
N ARG A 208 0.91 -21.75 -2.19
CA ARG A 208 0.63 -21.27 -0.81
C ARG A 208 1.43 -20.01 -0.45
N TYR A 209 2.70 -19.97 -0.82
CA TYR A 209 3.55 -18.81 -0.58
C TYR A 209 3.16 -17.63 -1.45
N ARG A 210 2.80 -17.90 -2.72
CA ARG A 210 2.23 -16.90 -3.62
C ARG A 210 1.01 -16.22 -2.99
N GLU A 211 0.04 -17.01 -2.51
CA GLU A 211 -1.19 -16.52 -1.89
C GLU A 211 -0.87 -15.64 -0.66
N ARG A 212 0.03 -16.11 0.21
CA ARG A 212 0.45 -15.38 1.41
C ARG A 212 1.12 -14.05 1.07
N LEU A 213 2.00 -14.03 0.08
CA LEU A 213 2.69 -12.81 -0.35
C LEU A 213 1.74 -11.81 -1.02
N ILE A 214 0.71 -12.31 -1.74
CA ILE A 214 -0.37 -11.46 -2.26
C ILE A 214 -1.18 -10.87 -1.10
N GLN A 215 -1.56 -11.67 -0.11
CA GLN A 215 -2.30 -11.19 1.06
C GLN A 215 -1.50 -10.17 1.89
N ALA A 216 -0.18 -10.33 1.95
CA ALA A 216 0.72 -9.37 2.56
C ALA A 216 0.95 -8.11 1.71
N GLY A 217 0.44 -8.04 0.48
CA GLY A 217 0.59 -6.88 -0.40
C GLY A 217 2.01 -6.69 -0.97
N ILE A 218 2.88 -7.71 -0.89
CA ILE A 218 4.25 -7.65 -1.40
C ILE A 218 4.31 -7.89 -2.91
N ILE A 219 3.45 -8.79 -3.39
CA ILE A 219 3.29 -9.10 -4.81
C ILE A 219 1.82 -9.03 -5.21
N TYR A 220 1.56 -8.88 -6.50
CA TYR A 220 0.21 -8.90 -7.06
C TYR A 220 0.12 -9.81 -8.29
N PRO A 221 -1.06 -10.36 -8.63
CA PRO A 221 -1.27 -11.09 -9.87
C PRO A 221 -1.32 -10.10 -11.05
N SER A 222 -0.24 -10.03 -11.83
CA SER A 222 -0.15 -9.12 -12.99
C SER A 222 -0.91 -9.64 -14.21
N ALA A 223 -1.03 -10.97 -14.35
CA ALA A 223 -1.81 -11.68 -15.37
C ALA A 223 -2.10 -13.11 -14.91
N TYR A 224 -2.90 -13.85 -15.70
CA TYR A 224 -3.16 -15.27 -15.42
C TYR A 224 -1.85 -16.07 -15.40
N GLY A 225 -1.53 -16.65 -14.26
CA GLY A 225 -0.30 -17.41 -14.04
C GLY A 225 0.97 -16.59 -13.82
N TYR A 226 0.87 -15.26 -13.71
CA TYR A 226 1.98 -14.37 -13.46
C TYR A 226 1.79 -13.54 -12.20
N VAL A 227 2.89 -13.17 -11.57
CA VAL A 227 2.97 -12.25 -10.43
C VAL A 227 4.06 -11.22 -10.63
N ASP A 228 3.89 -10.03 -10.04
CA ASP A 228 4.93 -9.01 -9.99
C ASP A 228 4.98 -8.34 -8.62
N PHE A 229 6.02 -7.56 -8.38
CA PHE A 229 6.22 -6.82 -7.13
C PHE A 229 5.29 -5.61 -7.04
N THR A 230 4.61 -5.46 -5.92
CA THR A 230 3.75 -4.30 -5.65
C THR A 230 4.58 -3.04 -5.37
N ILE A 231 5.72 -3.19 -4.68
CA ILE A 231 6.55 -2.07 -4.27
C ILE A 231 7.60 -1.79 -5.37
N PRO A 232 7.68 -0.57 -5.91
CA PRO A 232 8.66 -0.24 -6.92
C PRO A 232 10.09 -0.44 -6.41
N TYR A 233 10.99 -0.80 -7.30
CA TYR A 233 12.42 -1.07 -7.03
C TYR A 233 12.71 -2.25 -6.10
N LEU A 234 11.70 -2.96 -5.58
CA LEU A 234 11.94 -4.11 -4.68
C LEU A 234 12.71 -5.22 -5.39
N ARG A 235 12.49 -5.44 -6.69
CA ARG A 235 13.25 -6.39 -7.51
C ARG A 235 14.74 -6.10 -7.49
N GLN A 236 15.13 -4.87 -7.78
CA GLN A 236 16.54 -4.42 -7.81
C GLN A 236 17.14 -4.51 -6.40
N TRP A 237 16.42 -4.06 -5.40
CA TRP A 237 16.86 -4.14 -4.01
C TRP A 237 17.13 -5.58 -3.57
N LEU A 238 16.26 -6.54 -3.91
CA LEU A 238 16.48 -7.96 -3.64
C LEU A 238 17.70 -8.52 -4.35
N GLN A 239 17.95 -8.12 -5.60
CA GLN A 239 19.16 -8.52 -6.33
C GLN A 239 20.43 -8.01 -5.68
N GLU A 240 20.42 -6.76 -5.21
CA GLU A 240 21.57 -6.11 -4.54
C GLU A 240 21.84 -6.71 -3.16
N HIS A 241 20.81 -7.20 -2.45
CA HIS A 241 20.91 -7.72 -1.07
C HIS A 241 20.80 -9.24 -0.98
N ALA A 242 20.77 -9.96 -2.10
CA ALA A 242 20.56 -11.41 -2.13
C ALA A 242 21.50 -12.20 -1.23
N ALA A 243 22.77 -11.85 -1.19
CA ALA A 243 23.78 -12.53 -0.37
C ALA A 243 23.48 -12.41 1.15
N THR A 244 23.03 -11.25 1.60
CA THR A 244 22.71 -10.99 3.01
C THR A 244 21.42 -11.73 3.42
N LEU A 245 20.44 -11.77 2.53
CA LEU A 245 19.15 -12.43 2.78
C LEU A 245 19.24 -13.95 2.86
N VAL A 246 20.21 -14.55 2.14
CA VAL A 246 20.46 -16.01 2.18
C VAL A 246 21.24 -16.40 3.43
N LEU A 247 22.18 -15.57 3.90
CA LEU A 247 23.01 -15.86 5.07
C LEU A 247 22.32 -15.59 6.41
N GLY A 248 21.25 -14.77 6.44
CA GLY A 248 20.48 -14.43 7.65
C GLY A 248 19.32 -15.39 7.95
N GLY A 249 19.27 -16.56 7.36
CA GLY A 249 18.18 -17.54 7.42
C GLY A 249 18.47 -18.77 8.29
N ASP A 250 19.13 -18.62 9.44
CA ASP A 250 19.27 -19.68 10.46
C ASP A 250 18.28 -19.47 11.61
#